data_8095cbee137b0478fdf52e9c58895aff
#
_entry.id   8095cbee137b0478fdf52e9c58895aff
#
_cell.length_a   1.000
_cell.length_b   1.000
_cell.length_c   1.000
_cell.angle_alpha   90.00
_cell.angle_beta   90.00
_cell.angle_gamma   90.00
#
_symmetry.space_group_name_H-M   'P 1'
#
loop_
_entity.id
_entity.type
_entity.pdbx_description
1 polymer ?
#
loop_
_entity_poly.entity_id
_entity_poly.type
_entity_poly.pdbx_seq_one_letter_code
_entity_poly.pdbx_strand_id
1 'polypeptide(L)'
;MPRRTATLEDVARAAGVSQQTVSRVLNRPEVVSARTREQVIRAMQTLHYVPNRSAQLLAGKAAPSIGLITASLTLHVPSQIAAAIKSHASLHQLEVAIAMPAQADFVALQARLDELRAQHIRGVIVSLPLESATAERLFLFFSCRNLLFYSLGNRLHLLLRRTF
;
A
#
# COMPACT_ATOMS: atom_id res chain seq x y z
N MET A 1 -14.05 -28.79 -10.97
CA MET A 1 -12.59 -28.78 -10.84
C MET A 1 -12.13 -27.35 -10.67
N PRO A 2 -11.36 -26.98 -9.63
CA PRO A 2 -10.86 -25.63 -9.48
C PRO A 2 -9.93 -25.32 -10.67
N ARG A 3 -10.21 -24.24 -11.40
CA ARG A 3 -9.34 -23.75 -12.46
C ARG A 3 -8.02 -23.33 -11.83
N ARG A 4 -6.93 -23.98 -12.22
CA ARG A 4 -5.58 -23.58 -11.80
C ARG A 4 -5.34 -22.14 -12.24
N THR A 5 -4.99 -21.29 -11.32
CA THR A 5 -4.61 -19.90 -11.62
C THR A 5 -3.36 -19.90 -12.49
N ALA A 6 -3.38 -19.12 -13.58
CA ALA A 6 -2.22 -19.00 -14.45
C ALA A 6 -1.01 -18.48 -13.66
N THR A 7 0.16 -19.00 -13.98
CA THR A 7 1.44 -18.61 -13.34
C THR A 7 2.24 -17.72 -14.28
N LEU A 8 3.28 -17.07 -13.74
CA LEU A 8 4.23 -16.29 -14.53
C LEU A 8 4.94 -17.15 -15.59
N GLU A 9 5.15 -18.43 -15.29
CA GLU A 9 5.70 -19.40 -16.23
C GLU A 9 4.76 -19.67 -17.41
N ASP A 10 3.46 -19.81 -17.15
CA ASP A 10 2.46 -20.01 -18.20
C ASP A 10 2.40 -18.80 -19.14
N VAL A 11 2.52 -17.58 -18.61
CA VAL A 11 2.62 -16.34 -19.41
C VAL A 11 3.89 -16.33 -20.26
N ALA A 12 5.03 -16.69 -19.68
CA ALA A 12 6.32 -16.74 -20.38
C ALA A 12 6.27 -17.73 -21.56
N ARG A 13 5.69 -18.90 -21.33
CA ARG A 13 5.49 -19.93 -22.37
C ARG A 13 4.56 -19.44 -23.46
N ALA A 14 3.43 -18.84 -23.13
CA ALA A 14 2.46 -18.33 -24.10
C ALA A 14 2.99 -17.15 -24.93
N ALA A 15 3.83 -16.31 -24.33
CA ALA A 15 4.47 -15.17 -25.00
C ALA A 15 5.76 -15.53 -25.74
N GLY A 16 6.27 -16.77 -25.63
CA GLY A 16 7.53 -17.20 -26.26
C GLY A 16 8.77 -16.50 -25.71
N VAL A 17 8.76 -16.13 -24.43
CA VAL A 17 9.86 -15.41 -23.78
C VAL A 17 10.25 -16.06 -22.45
N SER A 18 11.37 -15.63 -21.85
CA SER A 18 11.76 -16.12 -20.53
C SER A 18 10.90 -15.49 -19.42
N GLN A 19 10.78 -16.18 -18.27
CA GLN A 19 10.13 -15.62 -17.07
C GLN A 19 10.76 -14.30 -16.64
N GLN A 20 12.08 -14.15 -16.81
CA GLN A 20 12.80 -12.91 -16.52
C GLN A 20 12.34 -11.76 -17.44
N THR A 21 12.04 -12.06 -18.70
CA THR A 21 11.49 -11.07 -19.64
C THR A 21 10.09 -10.65 -19.24
N VAL A 22 9.21 -11.60 -18.84
CA VAL A 22 7.88 -11.27 -18.29
C VAL A 22 8.01 -10.40 -17.04
N SER A 23 8.91 -10.77 -16.14
CA SER A 23 9.19 -9.97 -14.94
C SER A 23 9.67 -8.55 -15.26
N ARG A 24 10.51 -8.39 -16.31
CA ARG A 24 10.94 -7.06 -16.78
C ARG A 24 9.79 -6.25 -17.36
N VAL A 25 8.90 -6.84 -18.16
CA VAL A 25 7.70 -6.17 -18.68
C VAL A 25 6.81 -5.65 -17.56
N LEU A 26 6.66 -6.42 -16.48
CA LEU A 26 5.85 -6.02 -15.32
C LEU A 26 6.51 -4.92 -14.47
N ASN A 27 7.84 -4.87 -14.42
CA ASN A 27 8.56 -4.08 -13.41
C ASN A 27 9.40 -2.95 -13.99
N ARG A 28 9.85 -3.08 -15.23
CA ARG A 28 10.70 -2.13 -15.96
C ARG A 28 10.35 -2.18 -17.45
N PRO A 29 9.11 -1.79 -17.81
CA PRO A 29 8.64 -1.88 -19.19
C PRO A 29 9.50 -1.05 -20.17
N GLU A 30 10.20 -0.04 -19.67
CA GLU A 30 11.07 0.83 -20.44
C GLU A 30 12.32 0.14 -21.00
N VAL A 31 12.78 -0.94 -20.36
CA VAL A 31 13.96 -1.71 -20.82
C VAL A 31 13.62 -2.87 -21.76
N VAL A 32 12.33 -3.00 -22.13
CA VAL A 32 11.84 -4.07 -23.01
C VAL A 32 11.29 -3.46 -24.31
N SER A 33 11.59 -4.08 -25.45
CA SER A 33 11.08 -3.62 -26.74
C SER A 33 9.54 -3.55 -26.74
N ALA A 34 8.98 -2.59 -27.48
CA ALA A 34 7.53 -2.45 -27.62
C ALA A 34 6.86 -3.74 -28.09
N ARG A 35 7.46 -4.41 -29.07
CA ARG A 35 6.96 -5.70 -29.62
C ARG A 35 6.88 -6.79 -28.52
N THR A 36 7.94 -6.97 -27.77
CA THR A 36 7.98 -7.97 -26.69
C THR A 36 6.98 -7.66 -25.58
N ARG A 37 6.83 -6.38 -25.25
CA ARG A 37 5.87 -5.91 -24.25
C ARG A 37 4.43 -6.24 -24.67
N GLU A 38 4.07 -5.94 -25.91
CA GLU A 38 2.74 -6.28 -26.44
C GLU A 38 2.47 -7.80 -26.43
N GLN A 39 3.45 -8.61 -26.81
CA GLN A 39 3.31 -10.08 -26.79
C GLN A 39 3.01 -10.57 -25.37
N VAL A 40 3.74 -10.09 -24.37
CA VAL A 40 3.53 -10.47 -22.96
C VAL A 40 2.17 -9.98 -22.47
N ILE A 41 1.77 -8.75 -22.76
CA ILE A 41 0.47 -8.19 -22.35
C ILE A 41 -0.67 -9.02 -22.94
N ARG A 42 -0.61 -9.39 -24.23
CA ARG A 42 -1.62 -10.25 -24.88
C ARG A 42 -1.70 -11.62 -24.21
N ALA A 43 -0.55 -12.24 -23.92
CA ALA A 43 -0.50 -13.52 -23.21
C ALA A 43 -1.14 -13.44 -21.82
N MET A 44 -0.86 -12.38 -21.07
CA MET A 44 -1.48 -12.14 -19.75
C MET A 44 -3.01 -12.01 -19.85
N GLN A 45 -3.50 -11.24 -20.83
CA GLN A 45 -4.94 -11.09 -21.07
C GLN A 45 -5.61 -12.40 -21.43
N THR A 46 -5.02 -13.17 -22.35
CA THR A 46 -5.56 -14.48 -22.80
C THR A 46 -5.61 -15.50 -21.65
N LEU A 47 -4.62 -15.50 -20.79
CA LEU A 47 -4.53 -16.40 -19.65
C LEU A 47 -5.25 -15.87 -18.38
N HIS A 48 -5.85 -14.69 -18.45
CA HIS A 48 -6.40 -13.99 -17.29
C HIS A 48 -5.40 -13.95 -16.12
N TYR A 49 -4.12 -13.78 -16.44
CA TYR A 49 -3.06 -13.73 -15.44
C TYR A 49 -3.09 -12.41 -14.68
N VAL A 50 -3.19 -12.54 -13.37
CA VAL A 50 -3.04 -11.40 -12.44
C VAL A 50 -1.73 -11.59 -11.66
N PRO A 51 -0.82 -10.61 -11.68
CA PRO A 51 0.43 -10.69 -10.93
C PRO A 51 0.18 -10.95 -9.44
N ASN A 52 0.84 -11.97 -8.89
CA ASN A 52 0.71 -12.30 -7.48
C ASN A 52 1.44 -11.26 -6.62
N ARG A 53 0.67 -10.49 -5.83
CA ARG A 53 1.21 -9.45 -4.95
C ARG A 53 2.16 -10.01 -3.88
N SER A 54 1.87 -11.19 -3.34
CA SER A 54 2.76 -11.83 -2.36
C SER A 54 4.13 -12.17 -2.96
N ALA A 55 4.16 -12.62 -4.22
CA ALA A 55 5.40 -12.87 -4.93
C ALA A 55 6.16 -11.56 -5.23
N GLN A 56 5.44 -10.46 -5.51
CA GLN A 56 6.06 -9.13 -5.68
C GLN A 56 6.64 -8.60 -4.37
N LEU A 57 5.96 -8.80 -3.25
CA LEU A 57 6.44 -8.46 -1.91
C LEU A 57 7.73 -9.23 -1.56
N LEU A 58 7.76 -10.54 -1.81
CA LEU A 58 8.94 -11.38 -1.60
C LEU A 58 10.12 -10.95 -2.50
N ALA A 59 9.83 -10.43 -3.70
CA ALA A 59 10.84 -9.87 -4.60
C ALA A 59 11.25 -8.43 -4.24
N GLY A 60 10.89 -7.92 -3.07
CA GLY A 60 11.20 -6.55 -2.61
C GLY A 60 10.41 -5.44 -3.31
N LYS A 61 9.31 -5.77 -3.98
CA LYS A 61 8.49 -4.86 -4.78
C LYS A 61 7.10 -4.67 -4.19
N ALA A 62 7.04 -4.20 -2.95
CA ALA A 62 5.79 -3.72 -2.39
C ALA A 62 5.26 -2.54 -3.23
N ALA A 63 3.99 -2.59 -3.62
CA ALA A 63 3.33 -1.38 -4.12
C ALA A 63 3.44 -0.30 -3.04
N PRO A 64 3.77 0.94 -3.42
CA PRO A 64 3.83 2.01 -2.45
C PRO A 64 2.47 2.12 -1.76
N SER A 65 2.46 2.07 -0.44
CA SER A 65 1.25 2.00 0.36
C SER A 65 1.30 2.95 1.54
N ILE A 66 0.12 3.49 1.88
CA ILE A 66 -0.10 4.33 3.06
C ILE A 66 -1.12 3.66 3.99
N GLY A 67 -0.97 3.89 5.28
CA GLY A 67 -1.94 3.48 6.29
C GLY A 67 -2.93 4.61 6.59
N LEU A 68 -4.17 4.26 6.84
CA LEU A 68 -5.16 5.14 7.41
C LEU A 68 -5.67 4.52 8.70
N ILE A 69 -5.43 5.18 9.82
CA ILE A 69 -6.06 4.83 11.10
C ILE A 69 -7.24 5.77 11.30
N THR A 70 -8.44 5.22 11.40
CA THR A 70 -9.67 6.00 11.48
C THR A 70 -10.66 5.37 12.46
N ALA A 71 -11.67 6.13 12.85
CA ALA A 71 -12.81 5.62 13.60
C ALA A 71 -13.67 4.69 12.73
N SER A 72 -14.79 4.27 13.27
CA SER A 72 -15.73 3.40 12.54
C SER A 72 -16.18 4.03 11.21
N LEU A 73 -16.06 3.27 10.14
CA LEU A 73 -16.53 3.67 8.80
C LEU A 73 -18.06 3.68 8.67
N THR A 74 -18.79 3.27 9.71
CA THR A 74 -20.25 3.44 9.78
C THR A 74 -20.64 4.90 10.05
N LEU A 75 -19.69 5.71 10.54
CA LEU A 75 -19.88 7.13 10.75
C LEU A 75 -19.64 7.91 9.45
N HIS A 76 -20.47 8.92 9.21
CA HIS A 76 -20.46 9.69 7.96
C HIS A 76 -19.12 10.38 7.70
N VAL A 77 -18.59 11.15 8.66
CA VAL A 77 -17.35 11.92 8.47
C VAL A 77 -16.13 11.02 8.26
N PRO A 78 -15.86 10.00 9.09
CA PRO A 78 -14.76 9.06 8.84
C PRO A 78 -14.84 8.35 7.49
N SER A 79 -16.04 7.96 7.06
CA SER A 79 -16.21 7.29 5.76
C SER A 79 -15.93 8.21 4.58
N GLN A 80 -16.34 9.48 4.64
CA GLN A 80 -16.03 10.47 3.61
C GLN A 80 -14.53 10.77 3.53
N ILE A 81 -13.85 10.90 4.67
CA ILE A 81 -12.40 11.11 4.73
C ILE A 81 -11.68 9.89 4.12
N ALA A 82 -12.06 8.67 4.49
CA ALA A 82 -11.46 7.46 3.97
C ALA A 82 -11.67 7.32 2.45
N ALA A 83 -12.87 7.64 1.95
CA ALA A 83 -13.18 7.63 0.53
C ALA A 83 -12.33 8.65 -0.24
N ALA A 84 -12.21 9.87 0.26
CA ALA A 84 -11.40 10.93 -0.34
C ALA A 84 -9.91 10.53 -0.39
N ILE A 85 -9.36 10.02 0.72
CA ILE A 85 -7.97 9.55 0.78
C ILE A 85 -7.75 8.42 -0.22
N LYS A 86 -8.63 7.43 -0.27
CA LYS A 86 -8.52 6.29 -1.19
C LYS A 86 -8.59 6.73 -2.64
N SER A 87 -9.52 7.61 -2.99
CA SER A 87 -9.65 8.17 -4.34
C SER A 87 -8.38 8.91 -4.76
N HIS A 88 -7.84 9.77 -3.88
CA HIS A 88 -6.64 10.54 -4.18
C HIS A 88 -5.38 9.67 -4.26
N ALA A 89 -5.24 8.71 -3.35
CA ALA A 89 -4.14 7.74 -3.37
C ALA A 89 -4.11 6.92 -4.68
N SER A 90 -5.27 6.56 -5.20
CA SER A 90 -5.39 5.82 -6.46
C SER A 90 -4.83 6.59 -7.66
N LEU A 91 -4.94 7.92 -7.69
CA LEU A 91 -4.35 8.76 -8.73
C LEU A 91 -2.81 8.69 -8.75
N HIS A 92 -2.21 8.38 -7.61
CA HIS A 92 -0.78 8.22 -7.43
C HIS A 92 -0.33 6.75 -7.35
N GLN A 93 -1.21 5.81 -7.73
CA GLN A 93 -0.94 4.37 -7.66
C GLN A 93 -0.55 3.89 -6.25
N LEU A 94 -1.03 4.59 -5.20
CA LEU A 94 -0.84 4.23 -3.82
C LEU A 94 -1.97 3.32 -3.33
N GLU A 95 -1.62 2.27 -2.60
CA GLU A 95 -2.59 1.45 -1.87
C GLU A 95 -2.88 2.07 -0.51
N VAL A 96 -4.12 1.95 -0.04
CA VAL A 96 -4.52 2.42 1.29
C VAL A 96 -4.95 1.22 2.13
N ALA A 97 -4.19 0.95 3.18
CA ALA A 97 -4.58 0.00 4.22
C ALA A 97 -5.31 0.76 5.34
N ILE A 98 -6.51 0.31 5.67
CA ILE A 98 -7.34 0.95 6.69
C ILE A 98 -7.30 0.10 7.96
N ALA A 99 -6.99 0.75 9.08
CA ALA A 99 -7.02 0.15 10.41
C ALA A 99 -7.97 0.93 11.31
N MET A 100 -8.80 0.21 12.06
CA MET A 100 -9.75 0.79 13.00
C MET A 100 -9.44 0.25 14.40
N PRO A 101 -8.84 1.06 15.28
CA PRO A 101 -8.62 0.66 16.67
C PRO A 101 -9.96 0.61 17.41
N ALA A 102 -10.09 -0.30 18.36
CA ALA A 102 -11.28 -0.39 19.20
C ALA A 102 -11.43 0.82 20.13
N GLN A 103 -10.30 1.43 20.51
CA GLN A 103 -10.22 2.61 21.37
C GLN A 103 -9.14 3.56 20.83
N ALA A 104 -9.28 4.85 21.13
CA ALA A 104 -8.32 5.88 20.69
C ALA A 104 -7.17 6.08 21.73
N ASP A 105 -6.82 5.02 22.47
CA ASP A 105 -5.70 5.05 23.41
C ASP A 105 -4.37 4.69 22.71
N PHE A 106 -3.26 4.99 23.39
CA PHE A 106 -1.93 4.77 22.85
C PHE A 106 -1.62 3.30 22.56
N VAL A 107 -2.08 2.37 23.38
CA VAL A 107 -1.77 0.94 23.27
C VAL A 107 -2.49 0.34 22.05
N ALA A 108 -3.78 0.63 21.90
CA ALA A 108 -4.57 0.18 20.76
C ALA A 108 -4.04 0.76 19.43
N LEU A 109 -3.64 2.04 19.43
CA LEU A 109 -3.04 2.69 18.28
C LEU A 109 -1.68 2.10 17.93
N GLN A 110 -0.83 1.84 18.92
CA GLN A 110 0.46 1.21 18.71
C GLN A 110 0.33 -0.17 18.07
N ALA A 111 -0.62 -1.00 18.54
CA ALA A 111 -0.87 -2.31 17.95
C ALA A 111 -1.26 -2.21 16.46
N ARG A 112 -2.15 -1.28 16.09
CA ARG A 112 -2.53 -1.05 14.68
C ARG A 112 -1.35 -0.54 13.84
N LEU A 113 -0.50 0.27 14.42
CA LEU A 113 0.70 0.76 13.76
C LEU A 113 1.72 -0.36 13.49
N ASP A 114 1.93 -1.23 14.45
CA ASP A 114 2.83 -2.37 14.28
C ASP A 114 2.30 -3.35 13.22
N GLU A 115 0.98 -3.55 13.13
CA GLU A 115 0.36 -4.30 12.03
C GLU A 115 0.59 -3.65 10.65
N LEU A 116 0.38 -2.33 10.53
CA LEU A 116 0.64 -1.60 9.30
C LEU A 116 2.12 -1.67 8.89
N ARG A 117 3.03 -1.60 9.86
CA ARG A 117 4.46 -1.75 9.62
C ARG A 117 4.83 -3.15 9.14
N ALA A 118 4.23 -4.19 9.71
CA ALA A 118 4.43 -5.57 9.23
C ALA A 118 4.01 -5.73 7.75
N GLN A 119 3.12 -4.87 7.26
CA GLN A 119 2.73 -4.76 5.85
C GLN A 119 3.65 -3.85 5.02
N HIS A 120 4.80 -3.43 5.55
CA HIS A 120 5.78 -2.54 4.88
C HIS A 120 5.25 -1.12 4.59
N ILE A 121 4.22 -0.67 5.30
CA ILE A 121 3.66 0.67 5.17
C ILE A 121 4.61 1.68 5.84
N ARG A 122 4.99 2.73 5.11
CA ARG A 122 5.95 3.74 5.57
C ARG A 122 5.32 5.07 5.95
N GLY A 123 4.09 5.30 5.55
CA GLY A 123 3.35 6.52 5.86
C GLY A 123 1.99 6.19 6.45
N VAL A 124 1.61 6.87 7.53
CA VAL A 124 0.31 6.66 8.18
C VAL A 124 -0.39 8.00 8.40
N ILE A 125 -1.65 8.04 8.01
CA ILE A 125 -2.58 9.12 8.31
C ILE A 125 -3.44 8.67 9.50
N VAL A 126 -3.52 9.49 10.54
CA VAL A 126 -4.39 9.23 11.68
C VAL A 126 -5.55 10.24 11.66
N SER A 127 -6.75 9.72 11.46
CA SER A 127 -8.02 10.48 11.41
C SER A 127 -8.89 10.10 12.60
N LEU A 128 -8.40 10.42 13.79
CA LEU A 128 -9.07 10.18 15.07
C LEU A 128 -8.93 11.43 15.94
N PRO A 129 -9.95 11.77 16.77
CA PRO A 129 -9.77 12.71 17.86
C PRO A 129 -8.84 12.06 18.90
N LEU A 130 -7.66 12.66 19.08
CA LEU A 130 -6.66 12.19 20.04
C LEU A 130 -6.51 13.20 21.17
N GLU A 131 -6.34 12.71 22.38
CA GLU A 131 -5.86 13.54 23.49
C GLU A 131 -4.42 14.00 23.21
N SER A 132 -4.06 15.20 23.64
CA SER A 132 -2.76 15.81 23.36
C SER A 132 -1.59 14.91 23.79
N ALA A 133 -1.67 14.30 24.98
CA ALA A 133 -0.64 13.40 25.48
C ALA A 133 -0.46 12.15 24.60
N THR A 134 -1.54 11.57 24.07
CA THR A 134 -1.51 10.44 23.15
C THR A 134 -0.92 10.85 21.80
N ALA A 135 -1.31 12.03 21.28
CA ALA A 135 -0.78 12.56 20.05
C ALA A 135 0.74 12.81 20.10
N GLU A 136 1.24 13.40 21.21
CA GLU A 136 2.68 13.63 21.43
C GLU A 136 3.47 12.31 21.51
N ARG A 137 2.96 11.32 22.24
CA ARG A 137 3.60 9.99 22.35
C ARG A 137 3.67 9.30 21.00
N LEU A 138 2.61 9.37 20.21
CA LEU A 138 2.60 8.83 18.84
C LEU A 138 3.61 9.56 17.96
N PHE A 139 3.66 10.88 18.04
CA PHE A 139 4.62 11.67 17.28
C PHE A 139 6.07 11.27 17.58
N LEU A 140 6.45 11.12 18.85
CA LEU A 140 7.76 10.64 19.26
C LEU A 140 8.03 9.22 18.72
N PHE A 141 7.04 8.34 18.82
CA PHE A 141 7.12 6.97 18.31
C PHE A 141 7.40 6.92 16.79
N PHE A 142 6.74 7.78 16.01
CA PHE A 142 6.94 7.88 14.57
C PHE A 142 8.28 8.50 14.19
N SER A 143 8.68 9.56 14.88
CA SER A 143 9.95 10.26 14.63
C SER A 143 11.16 9.35 14.83
N CYS A 144 11.13 8.47 15.82
CA CYS A 144 12.19 7.50 16.08
C CYS A 144 12.27 6.37 15.04
N ARG A 145 11.27 6.20 14.18
CA ARG A 145 11.13 5.03 13.31
C ARG A 145 11.00 5.35 11.81
N ASN A 146 11.33 6.56 11.39
CA ASN A 146 11.28 7.02 9.98
C ASN A 146 9.92 6.79 9.29
N LEU A 147 8.82 7.00 10.00
CA LEU A 147 7.46 6.93 9.48
C LEU A 147 6.91 8.34 9.27
N LEU A 148 6.20 8.56 8.17
CA LEU A 148 5.47 9.80 7.95
C LEU A 148 4.15 9.72 8.71
N PHE A 149 3.91 10.69 9.59
CA PHE A 149 2.69 10.79 10.39
C PHE A 149 1.93 12.06 10.03
N TYR A 150 0.63 11.92 9.80
CA TYR A 150 -0.28 13.05 9.60
C TYR A 150 -1.52 12.86 10.47
N SER A 151 -1.83 13.85 11.30
CA SER A 151 -3.04 13.84 12.14
C SER A 151 -4.08 14.83 11.61
N LEU A 152 -5.28 14.34 11.36
CA LEU A 152 -6.45 15.14 11.04
C LEU A 152 -7.22 15.42 12.34
N GLY A 153 -7.10 16.60 12.92
CA GLY A 153 -7.96 17.01 14.04
C GLY A 153 -7.28 17.67 15.24
N ASN A 154 -5.98 17.65 15.36
CA ASN A 154 -5.26 18.46 16.34
C ASN A 154 -4.29 19.40 15.63
N ARG A 155 -4.07 20.61 16.21
CA ARG A 155 -3.14 21.63 15.69
C ARG A 155 -1.66 21.21 15.62
N LEU A 156 -1.35 19.93 15.74
CA LEU A 156 -0.02 19.39 15.49
C LEU A 156 0.17 19.23 13.99
N HIS A 157 0.49 20.35 13.37
CA HIS A 157 0.92 20.41 11.99
C HIS A 157 2.22 19.65 11.78
N LEU A 158 2.19 18.75 10.82
CA LEU A 158 3.26 18.42 9.89
C LEU A 158 4.69 18.57 10.42
N LEU A 159 5.35 17.47 10.68
CA LEU A 159 6.80 17.40 10.60
C LEU A 159 7.20 16.38 9.54
N LEU A 160 7.27 16.88 8.31
CA LEU A 160 8.09 16.30 7.26
C LEU A 160 9.56 16.40 7.68
N ARG A 161 10.16 15.36 8.21
CA ARG A 161 11.60 15.19 8.07
C ARG A 161 11.85 14.39 6.79
N ARG A 162 12.18 15.10 5.74
CA ARG A 162 13.00 14.56 4.66
C ARG A 162 14.37 14.25 5.27
N THR A 163 14.68 12.99 5.42
CA THR A 163 16.07 12.54 5.40
C THR A 163 16.26 11.81 4.09
N PHE A 164 17.05 12.43 3.24
CA PHE A 164 17.61 11.82 2.03
C PHE A 164 18.46 10.61 2.40
#